data_e9531fe48ecf05ac088b0909d72ce0a1
#
_entry.id   e9531fe48ecf05ac088b0909d72ce0a1
#
_cell.length_a   1.000
_cell.length_b   1.000
_cell.length_c   1.000
_cell.angle_alpha   90.00
_cell.angle_beta   90.00
_cell.angle_gamma   90.00
#
_symmetry.space_group_name_H-M   'P 1'
#
loop_
_entity.id
_entity.type
_entity.pdbx_description
1 polymer ?
#
loop_
_entity_poly.entity_id
_entity_poly.type
_entity_poly.pdbx_seq_one_letter_code
_entity_poly.pdbx_strand_id
1 'polypeptide(L)'
;DEEKDAIADVMSKCMKIIEATLKKAGETIDRSSEQLQRIISAAADQTTMEFDVPLKSDALRRMEAEIKNCTVDEGMLNTTYAWIRKSDEDKMDGMVHILQKFLQVYAAGELNKNKAPLDELLGCSNTDDWPVVFQKLVNEGYGEVAFTKELQQRMEEVVLGLTNGSYAQRVQAEYLKEVEERSKEYFKQV
;
A
#
# COMPACT_ATOMS: atom_id res chain seq x y z
N ASP A 1 -12.06 7.44 -53.99
CA ASP A 1 -11.48 6.19 -53.50
C ASP A 1 -10.25 6.44 -52.62
N GLU A 2 -9.31 7.33 -52.94
CA GLU A 2 -8.14 7.66 -52.13
C GLU A 2 -8.48 8.08 -50.66
N GLU A 3 -9.55 8.85 -50.50
CA GLU A 3 -9.99 9.33 -49.16
C GLU A 3 -10.55 8.19 -48.33
N LYS A 4 -11.24 7.23 -48.89
CA LYS A 4 -11.74 6.02 -48.21
C LYS A 4 -10.60 5.09 -47.83
N ASP A 5 -9.60 4.95 -48.68
CA ASP A 5 -8.44 4.11 -48.41
C ASP A 5 -7.56 4.73 -47.33
N ALA A 6 -7.42 6.06 -47.28
CA ALA A 6 -6.73 6.76 -46.21
C ALA A 6 -7.44 6.61 -44.86
N ILE A 7 -8.78 6.70 -44.82
CA ILE A 7 -9.58 6.49 -43.61
C ILE A 7 -9.44 5.04 -43.13
N ALA A 8 -9.52 4.06 -44.04
CA ALA A 8 -9.35 2.64 -43.68
C ALA A 8 -7.97 2.33 -43.09
N ASP A 9 -6.90 2.95 -43.65
CA ASP A 9 -5.54 2.80 -43.12
C ASP A 9 -5.40 3.40 -41.71
N VAL A 10 -5.96 4.59 -41.46
CA VAL A 10 -5.98 5.20 -40.11
C VAL A 10 -6.74 4.33 -39.14
N MET A 11 -7.93 3.86 -39.52
CA MET A 11 -8.72 2.96 -38.65
C MET A 11 -7.95 1.67 -38.32
N SER A 12 -7.31 1.04 -39.30
CA SER A 12 -6.49 -0.15 -39.10
C SER A 12 -5.34 0.10 -38.14
N LYS A 13 -4.64 1.24 -38.26
CA LYS A 13 -3.57 1.64 -37.34
C LYS A 13 -4.10 1.87 -35.91
N CYS A 14 -5.23 2.55 -35.76
CA CYS A 14 -5.86 2.76 -34.48
C CYS A 14 -6.24 1.43 -33.80
N MET A 15 -6.84 0.49 -34.56
CA MET A 15 -7.18 -0.83 -34.04
C MET A 15 -5.95 -1.61 -33.53
N LYS A 16 -4.87 -1.60 -34.33
CA LYS A 16 -3.60 -2.25 -33.90
C LYS A 16 -3.02 -1.63 -32.63
N ILE A 17 -3.10 -0.31 -32.46
CA ILE A 17 -2.66 0.37 -31.25
C ILE A 17 -3.54 -0.05 -30.06
N ILE A 18 -4.85 -0.08 -30.23
CA ILE A 18 -5.79 -0.51 -29.19
C ILE A 18 -5.51 -1.96 -28.79
N GLU A 19 -5.40 -2.87 -29.74
CA GLU A 19 -5.09 -4.29 -29.47
C GLU A 19 -3.77 -4.46 -28.72
N ALA A 20 -2.71 -3.77 -29.13
CA ALA A 20 -1.42 -3.82 -28.47
C ALA A 20 -1.49 -3.26 -27.05
N THR A 21 -2.27 -2.19 -26.84
CA THR A 21 -2.47 -1.56 -25.54
C THR A 21 -3.24 -2.49 -24.60
N LEU A 22 -4.32 -3.11 -25.08
CA LEU A 22 -5.13 -4.07 -24.31
C LEU A 22 -4.31 -5.29 -23.93
N LYS A 23 -3.51 -5.84 -24.84
CA LYS A 23 -2.62 -6.96 -24.55
C LYS A 23 -1.62 -6.62 -23.47
N LYS A 24 -0.94 -5.45 -23.59
CA LYS A 24 0.01 -4.99 -22.57
C LYS A 24 -0.63 -4.75 -21.22
N ALA A 25 -1.85 -4.21 -21.19
CA ALA A 25 -2.61 -4.02 -19.96
C ALA A 25 -2.95 -5.37 -19.29
N GLY A 26 -3.38 -6.37 -20.07
CA GLY A 26 -3.64 -7.73 -19.59
C GLY A 26 -2.39 -8.35 -18.97
N GLU A 27 -1.27 -8.35 -19.68
CA GLU A 27 0.01 -8.88 -19.17
C GLU A 27 0.47 -8.18 -17.87
N THR A 28 0.18 -6.88 -17.73
CA THR A 28 0.51 -6.14 -16.51
C THR A 28 -0.39 -6.56 -15.35
N ILE A 29 -1.69 -6.74 -15.59
CA ILE A 29 -2.65 -7.20 -14.57
C ILE A 29 -2.30 -8.61 -14.10
N ASP A 30 -2.01 -9.52 -15.02
CA ASP A 30 -1.64 -10.90 -14.70
C ASP A 30 -0.37 -10.94 -13.83
N ARG A 31 0.67 -10.20 -14.22
CA ARG A 31 1.91 -10.08 -13.44
C ARG A 31 1.66 -9.51 -12.04
N SER A 32 0.88 -8.43 -11.94
CA SER A 32 0.54 -7.81 -10.66
C SER A 32 -0.23 -8.76 -9.76
N SER A 33 -1.16 -9.53 -10.32
CA SER A 33 -1.95 -10.53 -9.60
C SER A 33 -1.07 -11.67 -9.07
N GLU A 34 -0.16 -12.19 -9.89
CA GLU A 34 0.78 -13.25 -9.49
C GLU A 34 1.73 -12.78 -8.38
N GLN A 35 2.27 -11.56 -8.50
CA GLN A 35 3.14 -10.99 -7.48
C GLN A 35 2.39 -10.76 -6.16
N LEU A 36 1.18 -10.18 -6.21
CA LEU A 36 0.33 -9.97 -5.05
C LEU A 36 -0.02 -11.29 -4.37
N GLN A 37 -0.36 -12.32 -5.15
CA GLN A 37 -0.65 -13.65 -4.62
C GLN A 37 0.54 -14.26 -3.89
N ARG A 38 1.77 -14.09 -4.40
CA ARG A 38 2.99 -14.54 -3.71
C ARG A 38 3.18 -13.83 -2.37
N ILE A 39 3.00 -12.51 -2.34
CA ILE A 39 3.14 -11.70 -1.12
C ILE A 39 2.11 -12.15 -0.07
N ILE A 40 0.86 -12.34 -0.48
CA ILE A 40 -0.21 -12.81 0.40
C ILE A 40 0.10 -14.22 0.91
N SER A 41 0.50 -15.12 0.02
CA SER A 41 0.83 -16.51 0.38
C SER A 41 1.99 -16.61 1.36
N ALA A 42 2.93 -15.66 1.36
CA ALA A 42 4.01 -15.59 2.34
C ALA A 42 3.52 -15.32 3.76
N ALA A 43 2.35 -14.71 3.92
CA ALA A 43 1.73 -14.49 5.22
C ALA A 43 0.99 -15.72 5.78
N ALA A 44 0.67 -16.71 4.93
CA ALA A 44 0.04 -17.95 5.39
C ALA A 44 0.95 -18.75 6.32
N ASP A 45 0.36 -19.56 7.17
CA ASP A 45 1.09 -20.59 7.91
C ASP A 45 1.69 -21.60 6.94
N GLN A 46 2.99 -21.89 7.08
CA GLN A 46 3.71 -22.74 6.14
C GLN A 46 3.33 -24.21 6.20
N THR A 47 2.65 -24.61 7.29
CA THR A 47 2.26 -26.03 7.50
C THR A 47 0.82 -26.26 7.07
N THR A 48 -0.08 -25.37 7.46
CA THR A 48 -1.53 -25.51 7.20
C THR A 48 -1.96 -24.79 5.92
N MET A 49 -1.16 -23.84 5.42
CA MET A 49 -1.47 -22.94 4.31
C MET A 49 -2.71 -22.06 4.59
N GLU A 50 -3.07 -21.93 5.86
CA GLU A 50 -4.17 -21.11 6.33
C GLU A 50 -3.65 -19.75 6.84
N PHE A 51 -4.54 -18.77 6.92
CA PHE A 51 -4.23 -17.46 7.46
C PHE A 51 -4.77 -17.32 8.88
N ASP A 52 -3.88 -17.05 9.83
CA ASP A 52 -4.28 -16.56 11.15
C ASP A 52 -4.66 -15.08 11.04
N VAL A 53 -5.92 -14.76 11.29
CA VAL A 53 -6.39 -13.36 11.32
C VAL A 53 -6.81 -13.01 12.74
N PRO A 54 -6.24 -11.95 13.34
CA PRO A 54 -5.25 -11.00 12.80
C PRO A 54 -3.87 -11.64 12.57
N LEU A 55 -3.13 -11.10 11.57
CA LEU A 55 -1.82 -11.62 11.20
C LEU A 55 -0.82 -11.43 12.34
N LYS A 56 -0.08 -12.49 12.67
CA LYS A 56 0.99 -12.47 13.67
C LYS A 56 2.25 -11.75 13.14
N SER A 57 3.11 -11.30 14.03
CA SER A 57 4.34 -10.55 13.69
C SER A 57 5.29 -11.32 12.77
N ASP A 58 5.34 -12.64 12.83
CA ASP A 58 6.16 -13.47 11.94
C ASP A 58 5.58 -13.55 10.51
N ALA A 59 4.24 -13.60 10.38
CA ALA A 59 3.54 -13.51 9.10
C ALA A 59 3.77 -12.14 8.43
N LEU A 60 3.68 -11.05 9.21
CA LEU A 60 3.97 -9.71 8.72
C LEU A 60 5.42 -9.58 8.25
N ARG A 61 6.40 -10.14 8.98
CA ARG A 61 7.82 -10.14 8.56
C ARG A 61 8.05 -10.91 7.26
N ARG A 62 7.36 -12.04 7.06
CA ARG A 62 7.45 -12.78 5.79
C ARG A 62 6.84 -11.99 4.64
N MET A 63 5.69 -11.37 4.85
CA MET A 63 5.06 -10.47 3.88
C MET A 63 5.99 -9.29 3.51
N GLU A 64 6.58 -8.64 4.51
CA GLU A 64 7.53 -7.53 4.32
C GLU A 64 8.76 -7.96 3.52
N ALA A 65 9.30 -9.15 3.78
CA ALA A 65 10.43 -9.70 3.03
C ALA A 65 10.08 -9.91 1.55
N GLU A 66 8.87 -10.42 1.24
CA GLU A 66 8.42 -10.57 -0.15
C GLU A 66 8.16 -9.22 -0.83
N ILE A 67 7.62 -8.23 -0.12
CA ILE A 67 7.45 -6.86 -0.65
C ILE A 67 8.80 -6.26 -1.04
N LYS A 68 9.85 -6.44 -0.23
CA LYS A 68 11.20 -5.95 -0.54
C LYS A 68 11.84 -6.64 -1.75
N ASN A 69 11.40 -7.85 -2.08
CA ASN A 69 11.90 -8.64 -3.21
C ASN A 69 11.18 -8.33 -4.54
N CYS A 70 10.16 -7.48 -4.52
CA CYS A 70 9.42 -7.12 -5.72
C CYS A 70 9.29 -5.59 -5.85
N THR A 71 8.88 -5.15 -7.04
CA THR A 71 8.52 -3.74 -7.28
C THR A 71 7.02 -3.61 -7.14
N VAL A 72 6.58 -2.89 -6.11
CA VAL A 72 5.16 -2.55 -5.96
C VAL A 72 4.89 -1.31 -6.80
N ASP A 73 4.25 -1.49 -7.93
CA ASP A 73 3.88 -0.44 -8.87
C ASP A 73 2.40 -0.06 -8.78
N GLU A 74 2.01 0.99 -9.51
CA GLU A 74 0.61 1.45 -9.59
C GLU A 74 -0.37 0.34 -10.03
N GLY A 75 0.08 -0.55 -10.92
CA GLY A 75 -0.72 -1.69 -11.38
C GLY A 75 -1.03 -2.66 -10.24
N MET A 76 -0.03 -2.97 -9.41
CA MET A 76 -0.21 -3.84 -8.25
C MET A 76 -1.11 -3.19 -7.18
N LEU A 77 -0.93 -1.91 -6.90
CA LEU A 77 -1.78 -1.18 -5.95
C LEU A 77 -3.23 -1.12 -6.45
N ASN A 78 -3.45 -0.84 -7.73
CA ASN A 78 -4.78 -0.90 -8.34
C ASN A 78 -5.41 -2.29 -8.21
N THR A 79 -4.66 -3.33 -8.53
CA THR A 79 -5.10 -4.74 -8.40
C THR A 79 -5.48 -5.06 -6.94
N THR A 80 -4.69 -4.59 -5.98
CA THR A 80 -4.98 -4.77 -4.55
C THR A 80 -6.32 -4.12 -4.16
N TYR A 81 -6.56 -2.89 -4.56
CA TYR A 81 -7.86 -2.23 -4.29
C TYR A 81 -9.04 -2.93 -4.99
N ALA A 82 -8.83 -3.46 -6.19
CA ALA A 82 -9.85 -4.25 -6.87
C ALA A 82 -10.15 -5.55 -6.10
N TRP A 83 -9.14 -6.22 -5.57
CA TRP A 83 -9.31 -7.43 -4.76
C TRP A 83 -9.95 -7.13 -3.41
N ILE A 84 -9.60 -6.02 -2.76
CA ILE A 84 -10.27 -5.59 -1.52
C ILE A 84 -11.78 -5.44 -1.76
N ARG A 85 -12.17 -4.68 -2.81
CA ARG A 85 -13.59 -4.51 -3.14
C ARG A 85 -14.29 -5.83 -3.41
N LYS A 86 -13.65 -6.70 -4.19
CA LYS A 86 -14.21 -8.01 -4.51
C LYS A 86 -14.35 -8.89 -3.27
N SER A 87 -13.35 -8.92 -2.40
CA SER A 87 -13.39 -9.67 -1.14
C SER A 87 -14.46 -9.15 -0.18
N ASP A 88 -14.67 -7.83 -0.14
CA ASP A 88 -15.71 -7.20 0.66
C ASP A 88 -17.12 -7.56 0.14
N GLU A 89 -17.33 -7.49 -1.18
CA GLU A 89 -18.57 -7.96 -1.83
C GLU A 89 -18.88 -9.44 -1.53
N ASP A 90 -17.84 -10.28 -1.54
CA ASP A 90 -17.93 -11.72 -1.27
C ASP A 90 -17.94 -12.05 0.24
N LYS A 91 -17.89 -11.03 1.13
CA LYS A 91 -17.88 -11.14 2.61
C LYS A 91 -16.69 -11.98 3.11
N MET A 92 -15.54 -11.83 2.48
CA MET A 92 -14.29 -12.48 2.85
C MET A 92 -13.45 -11.54 3.75
N ASP A 93 -13.93 -11.23 4.95
CA ASP A 93 -13.33 -10.25 5.88
C ASP A 93 -11.85 -10.54 6.17
N GLY A 94 -11.49 -11.82 6.28
CA GLY A 94 -10.09 -12.23 6.49
C GLY A 94 -9.18 -11.81 5.32
N MET A 95 -9.65 -11.95 4.07
CA MET A 95 -8.89 -11.52 2.90
C MET A 95 -8.79 -10.00 2.82
N VAL A 96 -9.87 -9.28 3.11
CA VAL A 96 -9.84 -7.82 3.22
C VAL A 96 -8.77 -7.37 4.21
N HIS A 97 -8.73 -7.98 5.40
CA HIS A 97 -7.73 -7.67 6.43
C HIS A 97 -6.30 -7.92 5.93
N ILE A 98 -6.03 -9.04 5.27
CA ILE A 98 -4.70 -9.38 4.74
C ILE A 98 -4.24 -8.37 3.69
N LEU A 99 -5.14 -8.00 2.76
CA LEU A 99 -4.85 -7.03 1.71
C LEU A 99 -4.62 -5.61 2.27
N GLN A 100 -5.38 -5.22 3.29
CA GLN A 100 -5.14 -3.97 4.02
C GLN A 100 -3.78 -3.97 4.73
N LYS A 101 -3.39 -5.09 5.34
CA LYS A 101 -2.05 -5.23 5.94
C LYS A 101 -0.93 -5.13 4.90
N PHE A 102 -1.12 -5.68 3.70
CA PHE A 102 -0.19 -5.47 2.60
C PHE A 102 0.00 -3.98 2.29
N LEU A 103 -1.10 -3.22 2.17
CA LEU A 103 -1.01 -1.77 1.91
C LEU A 103 -0.34 -1.01 3.06
N GLN A 104 -0.59 -1.39 4.31
CA GLN A 104 0.07 -0.80 5.48
C GLN A 104 1.58 -1.07 5.48
N VAL A 105 2.00 -2.31 5.23
CA VAL A 105 3.44 -2.68 5.16
C VAL A 105 4.13 -1.95 4.00
N TYR A 106 3.49 -1.84 2.85
CA TYR A 106 3.99 -1.06 1.73
C TYR A 106 4.18 0.42 2.11
N ALA A 107 3.14 1.06 2.66
CA ALA A 107 3.21 2.47 3.08
C ALA A 107 4.29 2.71 4.14
N ALA A 108 4.39 1.82 5.13
CA ALA A 108 5.42 1.87 6.16
C ALA A 108 6.83 1.86 5.55
N GLY A 109 7.07 0.99 4.57
CA GLY A 109 8.35 0.91 3.85
C GLY A 109 8.68 2.18 3.06
N GLU A 110 7.70 2.74 2.33
CA GLU A 110 7.88 3.95 1.53
C GLU A 110 8.08 5.22 2.38
N LEU A 111 7.40 5.30 3.51
CA LEU A 111 7.42 6.47 4.38
C LEU A 111 8.60 6.48 5.36
N ASN A 112 9.15 5.32 5.70
CA ASN A 112 10.28 5.22 6.62
C ASN A 112 11.58 5.67 5.94
N LYS A 113 12.03 6.88 6.28
CA LYS A 113 13.27 7.48 5.76
C LYS A 113 14.45 7.38 6.75
N ASN A 114 14.23 6.84 7.95
CA ASN A 114 15.20 6.71 9.05
C ASN A 114 15.92 8.03 9.39
N LYS A 115 15.21 9.16 9.33
CA LYS A 115 15.78 10.51 9.51
C LYS A 115 15.23 11.26 10.71
N ALA A 116 14.14 10.79 11.30
CA ALA A 116 13.40 11.50 12.33
C ALA A 116 12.76 10.52 13.33
N PRO A 117 12.43 10.96 14.55
CA PRO A 117 11.74 10.12 15.55
C PRO A 117 10.43 9.51 15.04
N LEU A 118 9.67 10.26 14.24
CA LEU A 118 8.44 9.78 13.59
C LEU A 118 8.69 8.52 12.73
N ASP A 119 9.87 8.40 12.10
CA ASP A 119 10.18 7.27 11.24
C ASP A 119 10.25 5.94 12.01
N GLU A 120 10.51 5.97 13.31
CA GLU A 120 10.44 4.77 14.15
C GLU A 120 9.00 4.22 14.21
N LEU A 121 8.02 5.11 14.33
CA LEU A 121 6.62 4.73 14.30
C LEU A 121 6.18 4.30 12.89
N LEU A 122 6.54 5.09 11.87
CA LEU A 122 6.18 4.79 10.47
C LEU A 122 6.79 3.48 9.98
N GLY A 123 7.97 3.10 10.48
CA GLY A 123 8.62 1.84 10.15
C GLY A 123 8.05 0.62 10.89
N CYS A 124 7.12 0.82 11.81
CA CYS A 124 6.51 -0.26 12.58
C CYS A 124 5.39 -0.92 11.77
N SER A 125 5.67 -2.06 11.15
CA SER A 125 4.73 -2.80 10.30
C SER A 125 3.50 -3.32 11.06
N ASN A 126 3.62 -3.50 12.39
CA ASN A 126 2.51 -3.91 13.23
C ASN A 126 1.96 -2.72 14.01
N THR A 127 0.76 -2.28 13.64
CA THR A 127 0.08 -1.15 14.30
C THR A 127 -0.28 -1.42 15.78
N ASP A 128 -0.30 -2.67 16.22
CA ASP A 128 -0.55 -3.03 17.62
C ASP A 128 0.64 -2.66 18.52
N ASP A 129 1.83 -2.50 17.96
CA ASP A 129 3.04 -2.08 18.66
C ASP A 129 3.17 -0.56 18.80
N TRP A 130 2.34 0.22 18.10
CA TRP A 130 2.39 1.68 18.12
C TRP A 130 2.27 2.32 19.51
N PRO A 131 1.43 1.84 20.44
CA PRO A 131 1.39 2.40 21.78
C PRO A 131 2.73 2.34 22.51
N VAL A 132 3.50 1.26 22.32
CA VAL A 132 4.84 1.12 22.90
C VAL A 132 5.82 2.10 22.30
N VAL A 133 5.76 2.30 20.96
CA VAL A 133 6.60 3.26 20.25
C VAL A 133 6.26 4.69 20.67
N PHE A 134 4.97 5.06 20.76
CA PHE A 134 4.54 6.36 21.27
C PHE A 134 5.07 6.63 22.68
N GLN A 135 4.92 5.66 23.59
CA GLN A 135 5.41 5.81 24.97
C GLN A 135 6.92 6.05 25.03
N LYS A 136 7.68 5.34 24.20
CA LYS A 136 9.12 5.53 24.08
C LYS A 136 9.45 6.94 23.61
N LEU A 137 8.83 7.40 22.51
CA LEU A 137 9.05 8.74 21.94
C LEU A 137 8.74 9.85 22.95
N VAL A 138 7.64 9.73 23.68
CA VAL A 138 7.27 10.68 24.74
C VAL A 138 8.31 10.70 25.87
N ASN A 139 8.79 9.53 26.30
CA ASN A 139 9.83 9.43 27.33
C ASN A 139 11.18 10.04 26.89
N GLU A 140 11.46 10.04 25.59
CA GLU A 140 12.62 10.68 24.96
C GLU A 140 12.42 12.20 24.77
N GLY A 141 11.27 12.75 25.17
CA GLY A 141 10.97 14.18 25.09
C GLY A 141 10.32 14.60 23.76
N TYR A 142 9.92 13.65 22.91
CA TYR A 142 9.24 13.92 21.65
C TYR A 142 7.73 14.03 21.89
N GLY A 143 7.30 15.24 22.24
CA GLY A 143 5.91 15.52 22.62
C GLY A 143 4.98 15.77 21.41
N GLU A 144 3.68 15.93 21.72
CA GLU A 144 2.59 16.08 20.73
C GLU A 144 2.86 17.15 19.66
N VAL A 145 3.37 18.33 20.06
CA VAL A 145 3.60 19.46 19.13
C VAL A 145 4.67 19.11 18.09
N ALA A 146 5.78 18.51 18.53
CA ALA A 146 6.86 18.09 17.63
C ALA A 146 6.38 16.99 16.70
N PHE A 147 5.67 16.01 17.24
CA PHE A 147 5.07 14.89 16.51
C PHE A 147 4.11 15.39 15.42
N THR A 148 3.14 16.21 15.78
CA THR A 148 2.14 16.76 14.85
C THR A 148 2.78 17.55 13.73
N LYS A 149 3.78 18.40 14.05
CA LYS A 149 4.49 19.19 13.05
C LYS A 149 5.21 18.29 12.04
N GLU A 150 5.89 17.27 12.49
CA GLU A 150 6.64 16.38 11.61
C GLU A 150 5.70 15.50 10.77
N LEU A 151 4.59 15.04 11.36
CA LEU A 151 3.56 14.31 10.64
C LEU A 151 2.95 15.16 9.51
N GLN A 152 2.63 16.42 9.79
CA GLN A 152 2.15 17.36 8.76
C GLN A 152 3.15 17.53 7.62
N GLN A 153 4.43 17.72 7.94
CA GLN A 153 5.47 17.82 6.92
C GLN A 153 5.52 16.55 6.05
N ARG A 154 5.39 15.37 6.66
CA ARG A 154 5.35 14.11 5.91
C ARG A 154 4.12 13.99 5.01
N MET A 155 2.95 14.44 5.49
CA MET A 155 1.73 14.50 4.69
C MET A 155 1.88 15.44 3.48
N GLU A 156 2.49 16.62 3.67
CA GLU A 156 2.79 17.56 2.59
C GLU A 156 3.77 16.96 1.56
N GLU A 157 4.81 16.28 2.01
CA GLU A 157 5.75 15.57 1.12
C GLU A 157 5.05 14.53 0.25
N VAL A 158 4.10 13.77 0.80
CA VAL A 158 3.32 12.79 0.03
C VAL A 158 2.42 13.47 -1.00
N VAL A 159 1.73 14.54 -0.60
CA VAL A 159 0.80 15.26 -1.49
C VAL A 159 1.54 15.96 -2.63
N LEU A 160 2.70 16.56 -2.35
CA LEU A 160 3.46 17.34 -3.33
C LEU A 160 4.46 16.49 -4.13
N GLY A 161 4.95 15.39 -3.54
CA GLY A 161 6.02 14.58 -4.12
C GLY A 161 5.53 13.44 -5.01
N LEU A 162 4.29 13.01 -4.87
CA LEU A 162 3.72 11.91 -5.66
C LEU A 162 2.74 12.43 -6.70
N THR A 163 2.53 11.63 -7.75
CA THR A 163 1.56 11.96 -8.81
C THR A 163 0.16 12.08 -8.20
N ASN A 164 -0.49 13.20 -8.44
CA ASN A 164 -1.82 13.47 -7.90
C ASN A 164 -2.83 12.42 -8.39
N GLY A 165 -3.55 11.83 -7.44
CA GLY A 165 -4.55 10.79 -7.71
C GLY A 165 -3.96 9.40 -7.98
N SER A 166 -2.64 9.20 -7.83
CA SER A 166 -2.03 7.87 -7.89
C SER A 166 -2.43 6.99 -6.69
N TYR A 167 -2.40 5.68 -6.89
CA TYR A 167 -2.63 4.74 -5.79
C TYR A 167 -1.53 4.81 -4.74
N ALA A 168 -0.28 5.05 -5.13
CA ALA A 168 0.83 5.25 -4.18
C ALA A 168 0.57 6.45 -3.27
N GLN A 169 0.12 7.60 -3.82
CA GLN A 169 -0.26 8.76 -3.03
C GLN A 169 -1.40 8.43 -2.07
N ARG A 170 -2.43 7.77 -2.57
CA ARG A 170 -3.60 7.39 -1.78
C ARG A 170 -3.23 6.50 -0.59
N VAL A 171 -2.48 5.42 -0.83
CA VAL A 171 -2.10 4.46 0.22
C VAL A 171 -1.27 5.15 1.30
N GLN A 172 -0.27 5.95 0.92
CA GLN A 172 0.58 6.66 1.87
C GLN A 172 -0.20 7.71 2.66
N ALA A 173 -1.12 8.43 2.01
CA ALA A 173 -1.97 9.41 2.68
C ALA A 173 -2.96 8.76 3.67
N GLU A 174 -3.58 7.62 3.28
CA GLU A 174 -4.47 6.85 4.16
C GLU A 174 -3.71 6.33 5.39
N TYR A 175 -2.48 5.84 5.21
CA TYR A 175 -1.63 5.38 6.31
C TYR A 175 -1.24 6.52 7.27
N LEU A 176 -0.80 7.67 6.76
CA LEU A 176 -0.46 8.83 7.59
C LEU A 176 -1.69 9.38 8.33
N LYS A 177 -2.87 9.29 7.72
CA LYS A 177 -4.12 9.66 8.39
C LYS A 177 -4.45 8.73 9.56
N GLU A 178 -4.24 7.42 9.41
CA GLU A 178 -4.38 6.46 10.51
C GLU A 178 -3.40 6.78 11.65
N VAL A 179 -2.14 7.11 11.31
CA VAL A 179 -1.14 7.56 12.30
C VAL A 179 -1.62 8.82 13.03
N GLU A 180 -2.18 9.80 12.31
CA GLU A 180 -2.72 11.02 12.89
C GLU A 180 -3.87 10.75 13.88
N GLU A 181 -4.82 9.93 13.49
CA GLU A 181 -5.98 9.58 14.31
C GLU A 181 -5.54 8.87 15.61
N ARG A 182 -4.69 7.87 15.49
CA ARG A 182 -4.18 7.12 16.67
C ARG A 182 -3.27 7.96 17.57
N SER A 183 -2.47 8.86 17.01
CA SER A 183 -1.66 9.78 17.80
C SER A 183 -2.51 10.73 18.63
N LYS A 184 -3.57 11.28 18.05
CA LYS A 184 -4.54 12.12 18.77
C LYS A 184 -5.23 11.38 19.92
N GLU A 185 -5.54 10.10 19.73
CA GLU A 185 -6.11 9.27 20.79
C GLU A 185 -5.09 9.03 21.91
N TYR A 186 -3.85 8.73 21.55
CA TYR A 186 -2.78 8.50 22.52
C TYR A 186 -2.49 9.75 23.35
N PHE A 187 -2.26 10.90 22.72
CA PHE A 187 -1.93 12.14 23.42
C PHE A 187 -3.08 12.72 24.27
N LYS A 188 -4.33 12.31 24.05
CA LYS A 188 -5.45 12.67 24.93
C LYS A 188 -5.46 11.87 26.26
N GLN A 189 -4.76 10.74 26.30
CA GLN A 189 -4.75 9.84 27.45
C GLN A 189 -3.54 10.07 28.37
N VAL A 190 -2.54 10.79 27.91
CA VAL A 190 -1.29 11.11 28.61
C VAL A 190 -1.29 12.55 29.08
#